data_ded76ef60461b988d7546cd9de3f3965
#
_entry.id   ded76ef60461b988d7546cd9de3f3965
#
_cell.length_a   1.000
_cell.length_b   1.000
_cell.length_c   1.000
_cell.angle_alpha   90.00
_cell.angle_beta   90.00
_cell.angle_gamma   90.00
#
_symmetry.space_group_name_H-M   'P 1'
#
loop_
_entity.id
_entity.type
_entity.pdbx_description
1 polymer ?
#
loop_
_entity_poly.entity_id
_entity_poly.type
_entity_poly.pdbx_seq_one_letter_code
_entity_poly.pdbx_strand_id
1 'polypeptide(L)'
;MLSDATLAYGREALAALLGVDALYRAESGDETGLAVVNMDVEGRYGPEPFEDYAAARARLEALRLHAAGLPEPDRRVYYERLCRSTLAFARWRERGLPFERQLADFLHVPAAPASEAELDALRRDLRTLLDGMGYRGELSQQCAAWEERNRVPPEDVPGVLASLLEEAWDRTEERLVRIPAPRSDGMRVRAVSGAAFNARCDYLGRTIELNTDPTLTLPALKHLAVHEGCPGHYVQFKLRETLEREGSAPADVLLSVVDTASSSVFEGIADAGLEMLEWIDSDDDRVQALVNRYRAGIGTVAAWKLHAAGEPEDAVADWLRGAALTGGAGWVDNRMRFIAAPARAVLIWSYWWGERVVAPAWRGVPPERREDFVRFLHGRMHCNESVGMFRP
;
A
#
# COMPACT_ATOMS: atom_id res chain seq x y z
N MET A 1 -16.74 10.12 -18.12
CA MET A 1 -15.85 9.28 -18.96
C MET A 1 -14.54 10.03 -19.17
N LEU A 2 -13.42 9.32 -19.26
CA LEU A 2 -12.14 9.93 -19.61
C LEU A 2 -12.09 10.24 -21.11
N SER A 3 -11.31 11.26 -21.48
CA SER A 3 -11.10 11.62 -22.87
C SER A 3 -10.21 10.62 -23.62
N ASP A 4 -10.34 10.55 -24.93
CA ASP A 4 -9.46 9.74 -25.78
C ASP A 4 -7.99 10.14 -25.62
N ALA A 5 -7.72 11.43 -25.38
CA ALA A 5 -6.38 11.93 -25.12
C ALA A 5 -5.78 11.33 -23.83
N THR A 6 -6.55 11.22 -22.77
CA THR A 6 -6.11 10.60 -21.51
C THR A 6 -5.94 9.09 -21.64
N LEU A 7 -6.83 8.42 -22.38
CA LEU A 7 -6.69 6.98 -22.66
C LEU A 7 -5.44 6.68 -23.53
N ALA A 8 -5.15 7.53 -24.51
CA ALA A 8 -3.93 7.42 -25.31
C ALA A 8 -2.67 7.65 -24.46
N TYR A 9 -2.68 8.69 -23.62
CA TYR A 9 -1.59 9.00 -22.71
C TYR A 9 -1.28 7.84 -21.76
N GLY A 10 -2.31 7.17 -21.21
CA GLY A 10 -2.12 6.02 -20.32
C GLY A 10 -1.36 4.87 -20.97
N ARG A 11 -1.54 4.63 -22.27
CA ARG A 11 -0.75 3.63 -23.02
C ARG A 11 0.73 4.02 -23.13
N GLU A 12 1.00 5.29 -23.42
CA GLU A 12 2.37 5.81 -23.47
C GLU A 12 3.06 5.75 -22.11
N ALA A 13 2.33 6.12 -21.05
CA ALA A 13 2.83 6.06 -19.69
C ALA A 13 3.16 4.61 -19.26
N LEU A 14 2.26 3.67 -19.55
CA LEU A 14 2.48 2.24 -19.27
C LEU A 14 3.73 1.72 -19.99
N ALA A 15 3.88 1.99 -21.28
CA ALA A 15 5.04 1.54 -22.07
C ALA A 15 6.35 2.10 -21.51
N ALA A 16 6.37 3.39 -21.12
CA ALA A 16 7.55 4.01 -20.53
C ALA A 16 7.89 3.42 -19.14
N LEU A 17 6.90 3.16 -18.28
CA LEU A 17 7.10 2.52 -16.97
C LEU A 17 7.65 1.09 -17.13
N LEU A 18 7.09 0.30 -18.04
CA LEU A 18 7.59 -1.03 -18.36
C LEU A 18 9.03 -0.98 -18.92
N GLY A 19 9.37 0.05 -19.69
CA GLY A 19 10.73 0.28 -20.17
C GLY A 19 11.73 0.56 -19.04
N VAL A 20 11.35 1.38 -18.06
CA VAL A 20 12.16 1.63 -16.86
C VAL A 20 12.30 0.37 -15.99
N ASP A 21 11.24 -0.41 -15.84
CA ASP A 21 11.27 -1.70 -15.12
C ASP A 21 12.23 -2.69 -15.81
N ALA A 22 12.22 -2.75 -17.14
CA ALA A 22 13.13 -3.59 -17.92
C ALA A 22 14.60 -3.19 -17.74
N LEU A 23 14.92 -1.89 -17.71
CA LEU A 23 16.27 -1.41 -17.40
C LEU A 23 16.68 -1.81 -15.98
N TYR A 24 15.81 -1.63 -15.00
CA TYR A 24 16.09 -1.97 -13.61
C TYR A 24 16.37 -3.46 -13.44
N ARG A 25 15.56 -4.34 -14.04
CA ARG A 25 15.77 -5.80 -14.00
C ARG A 25 17.10 -6.20 -14.64
N ALA A 26 17.41 -5.63 -15.79
CA ALA A 26 18.65 -5.90 -16.49
C ALA A 26 19.90 -5.48 -15.69
N GLU A 27 19.81 -4.37 -14.95
CA GLU A 27 20.92 -3.86 -14.14
C GLU A 27 21.06 -4.57 -12.79
N SER A 28 19.95 -4.75 -12.08
CA SER A 28 19.97 -5.25 -10.69
C SER A 28 19.97 -6.77 -10.58
N GLY A 29 19.56 -7.48 -11.62
CA GLY A 29 19.28 -8.91 -11.56
C GLY A 29 18.06 -9.27 -10.72
N ASP A 30 17.28 -8.28 -10.29
CA ASP A 30 16.05 -8.49 -9.52
C ASP A 30 14.91 -8.91 -10.44
N GLU A 31 14.60 -10.19 -10.46
CA GLU A 31 13.52 -10.73 -11.29
C GLU A 31 12.14 -10.18 -10.94
N THR A 32 11.95 -9.70 -9.71
CA THR A 32 10.66 -9.10 -9.30
C THR A 32 10.46 -7.70 -9.89
N GLY A 33 11.55 -6.96 -10.15
CA GLY A 33 11.51 -5.62 -10.72
C GLY A 33 10.82 -4.58 -9.83
N LEU A 34 10.41 -3.48 -10.46
CA LEU A 34 9.63 -2.40 -9.83
C LEU A 34 8.14 -2.64 -9.91
N ALA A 35 7.69 -3.37 -10.92
CA ALA A 35 6.29 -3.71 -11.09
C ALA A 35 5.89 -4.80 -10.10
N VAL A 36 5.18 -4.42 -9.03
CA VAL A 36 4.64 -5.37 -8.04
C VAL A 36 3.61 -6.29 -8.70
N VAL A 37 2.75 -5.72 -9.55
CA VAL A 37 1.74 -6.44 -10.31
C VAL A 37 1.66 -5.83 -11.71
N ASN A 38 1.77 -6.67 -12.74
CA ASN A 38 1.41 -6.35 -14.11
C ASN A 38 0.24 -7.22 -14.55
N MET A 39 -0.95 -6.61 -14.66
CA MET A 39 -2.18 -7.31 -15.04
C MET A 39 -2.34 -7.50 -16.55
N ASP A 40 -1.44 -6.95 -17.36
CA ASP A 40 -1.41 -7.20 -18.80
C ASP A 40 -0.75 -8.56 -19.13
N VAL A 41 -1.39 -9.62 -18.68
CA VAL A 41 -0.91 -11.00 -18.85
C VAL A 41 -0.88 -11.46 -20.32
N GLU A 42 -1.67 -10.81 -21.18
CA GLU A 42 -1.71 -11.07 -22.62
C GLU A 42 -0.60 -10.35 -23.37
N GLY A 43 0.12 -9.43 -22.71
CA GLY A 43 1.21 -8.67 -23.33
C GLY A 43 0.74 -7.71 -24.43
N ARG A 44 -0.45 -7.13 -24.27
CA ARG A 44 -0.99 -6.13 -25.22
C ARG A 44 -0.15 -4.86 -25.27
N TYR A 45 0.53 -4.58 -24.17
CA TYR A 45 1.35 -3.38 -23.97
C TYR A 45 2.79 -3.78 -23.68
N GLY A 46 3.68 -3.58 -24.64
CA GLY A 46 5.11 -3.86 -24.49
C GLY A 46 5.87 -2.70 -23.83
N PRO A 47 7.07 -2.98 -23.28
CA PRO A 47 7.97 -1.93 -22.81
C PRO A 47 8.47 -1.05 -23.93
N GLU A 48 8.53 0.27 -23.72
CA GLU A 48 9.29 1.17 -24.57
C GLU A 48 10.79 0.85 -24.38
N PRO A 49 11.54 0.55 -25.47
CA PRO A 49 12.94 0.18 -25.33
C PRO A 49 13.79 1.42 -25.01
N PHE A 50 14.58 1.36 -23.93
CA PHE A 50 15.55 2.38 -23.58
C PHE A 50 16.95 1.80 -23.57
N GLU A 51 17.92 2.54 -24.12
CA GLU A 51 19.35 2.16 -24.09
C GLU A 51 19.91 2.32 -22.65
N ASP A 52 19.46 3.37 -21.96
CA ASP A 52 19.91 3.73 -20.61
C ASP A 52 18.87 4.61 -19.88
N TYR A 53 19.16 4.94 -18.63
CA TYR A 53 18.30 5.83 -17.84
C TYR A 53 18.27 7.29 -18.36
N ALA A 54 19.26 7.73 -19.13
CA ALA A 54 19.25 9.07 -19.74
C ALA A 54 18.19 9.16 -20.83
N ALA A 55 18.08 8.13 -21.70
CA ALA A 55 17.01 8.00 -22.70
C ALA A 55 15.64 7.91 -22.03
N ALA A 56 15.48 7.08 -20.98
CA ALA A 56 14.25 6.97 -20.22
C ALA A 56 13.84 8.33 -19.61
N ARG A 57 14.77 9.08 -19.02
CA ARG A 57 14.49 10.42 -18.46
C ARG A 57 14.04 11.42 -19.52
N ALA A 58 14.65 11.42 -20.72
CA ALA A 58 14.24 12.30 -21.81
C ALA A 58 12.78 12.03 -22.20
N ARG A 59 12.41 10.76 -22.32
CA ARG A 59 11.03 10.33 -22.60
C ARG A 59 10.04 10.71 -21.50
N LEU A 60 10.39 10.43 -20.23
CA LEU A 60 9.55 10.76 -19.08
C LEU A 60 9.33 12.27 -18.93
N GLU A 61 10.33 13.10 -19.25
CA GLU A 61 10.18 14.56 -19.23
C GLU A 61 9.23 15.02 -20.35
N ALA A 62 9.31 14.43 -21.54
CA ALA A 62 8.35 14.70 -22.63
C ALA A 62 6.91 14.32 -22.21
N LEU A 63 6.72 13.15 -21.58
CA LEU A 63 5.43 12.73 -21.03
C LEU A 63 4.94 13.73 -19.97
N ARG A 64 5.81 14.13 -19.04
CA ARG A 64 5.46 15.10 -17.99
C ARG A 64 4.93 16.42 -18.58
N LEU A 65 5.58 16.93 -19.61
CA LEU A 65 5.13 18.15 -20.31
C LEU A 65 3.79 17.93 -21.02
N HIS A 66 3.62 16.77 -21.66
CA HIS A 66 2.37 16.41 -22.34
C HIS A 66 1.20 16.27 -21.35
N ALA A 67 1.43 15.76 -20.14
CA ALA A 67 0.40 15.61 -19.10
C ALA A 67 -0.32 16.93 -18.77
N ALA A 68 0.36 18.07 -18.87
CA ALA A 68 -0.22 19.38 -18.60
C ALA A 68 -1.39 19.74 -19.54
N GLY A 69 -1.43 19.14 -20.74
CA GLY A 69 -2.46 19.34 -21.74
C GLY A 69 -3.70 18.43 -21.61
N LEU A 70 -3.71 17.48 -20.70
CA LEU A 70 -4.83 16.56 -20.53
C LEU A 70 -6.08 17.29 -20.04
N PRO A 71 -7.30 16.90 -20.51
CA PRO A 71 -8.53 17.57 -20.12
C PRO A 71 -8.88 17.42 -18.64
N GLU A 72 -8.67 16.24 -18.05
CA GLU A 72 -9.08 15.91 -16.69
C GLU A 72 -8.07 16.41 -15.65
N PRO A 73 -8.48 17.28 -14.70
CA PRO A 73 -7.55 17.87 -13.73
C PRO A 73 -6.85 16.85 -12.85
N ASP A 74 -7.56 15.80 -12.40
CA ASP A 74 -7.01 14.73 -11.57
C ASP A 74 -5.96 13.91 -12.33
N ARG A 75 -6.13 13.72 -13.63
CA ARG A 75 -5.16 13.04 -14.50
C ARG A 75 -3.92 13.86 -14.74
N ARG A 76 -4.06 15.17 -14.99
CA ARG A 76 -2.90 16.08 -15.09
C ARG A 76 -2.00 15.99 -13.86
N VAL A 77 -2.60 16.10 -12.67
CA VAL A 77 -1.86 16.07 -11.41
C VAL A 77 -1.23 14.69 -11.18
N TYR A 78 -1.99 13.62 -11.37
CA TYR A 78 -1.48 12.27 -11.19
C TYR A 78 -0.29 11.98 -12.11
N TYR A 79 -0.43 12.21 -13.42
CA TYR A 79 0.64 11.90 -14.38
C TYR A 79 1.87 12.79 -14.22
N GLU A 80 1.68 14.05 -13.84
CA GLU A 80 2.78 14.93 -13.48
C GLU A 80 3.60 14.36 -12.32
N ARG A 81 2.93 13.87 -11.25
CA ARG A 81 3.56 13.25 -10.09
C ARG A 81 4.21 11.90 -10.45
N LEU A 82 3.52 11.06 -11.20
CA LEU A 82 4.04 9.78 -11.67
C LEU A 82 5.34 9.96 -12.46
N CYS A 83 5.34 10.87 -13.42
CA CYS A 83 6.55 11.16 -14.21
C CYS A 83 7.69 11.68 -13.32
N ARG A 84 7.41 12.55 -12.36
CA ARG A 84 8.45 13.02 -11.41
C ARG A 84 9.02 11.89 -10.58
N SER A 85 8.18 11.01 -10.06
CA SER A 85 8.62 9.84 -9.30
C SER A 85 9.57 8.98 -10.12
N THR A 86 9.17 8.65 -11.34
CA THR A 86 9.95 7.78 -12.22
C THR A 86 11.24 8.45 -12.72
N LEU A 87 11.20 9.78 -12.96
CA LEU A 87 12.40 10.57 -13.23
C LEU A 87 13.39 10.57 -12.06
N ALA A 88 12.88 10.69 -10.84
CA ALA A 88 13.71 10.65 -9.64
C ALA A 88 14.30 9.25 -9.42
N PHE A 89 13.52 8.20 -9.67
CA PHE A 89 14.00 6.82 -9.65
C PHE A 89 15.14 6.59 -10.65
N ALA A 90 14.98 7.01 -11.91
CA ALA A 90 16.03 6.90 -12.93
C ALA A 90 17.31 7.63 -12.52
N ARG A 91 17.19 8.84 -11.92
CA ARG A 91 18.33 9.58 -11.38
C ARG A 91 19.02 8.85 -10.22
N TRP A 92 18.22 8.24 -9.34
CA TRP A 92 18.75 7.46 -8.22
C TRP A 92 19.60 6.29 -8.71
N ARG A 93 19.15 5.60 -9.76
CA ARG A 93 19.93 4.49 -10.35
C ARG A 93 21.24 4.94 -10.97
N GLU A 94 21.25 6.08 -11.66
CA GLU A 94 22.47 6.58 -12.32
C GLU A 94 23.55 7.11 -11.37
N ARG A 95 23.15 7.80 -10.29
CA ARG A 95 24.11 8.58 -9.48
C ARG A 95 23.81 8.63 -7.98
N GLY A 96 22.89 7.82 -7.53
CA GLY A 96 22.40 7.88 -6.16
C GLY A 96 21.47 9.08 -5.90
N LEU A 97 20.71 8.97 -4.82
CA LEU A 97 19.86 10.03 -4.30
C LEU A 97 19.78 9.87 -2.78
N PRO A 98 20.01 10.91 -1.98
CA PRO A 98 19.85 10.84 -0.53
C PRO A 98 18.47 10.32 -0.15
N PHE A 99 18.38 9.56 0.94
CA PHE A 99 17.15 8.88 1.34
C PHE A 99 16.00 9.85 1.54
N GLU A 100 16.23 11.02 2.12
CA GLU A 100 15.26 12.08 2.31
C GLU A 100 14.69 12.57 0.97
N ARG A 101 15.56 12.62 -0.04
CA ARG A 101 15.13 13.02 -1.39
C ARG A 101 14.33 11.93 -2.08
N GLN A 102 14.62 10.64 -1.80
CA GLN A 102 13.80 9.54 -2.30
C GLN A 102 12.37 9.66 -1.77
N LEU A 103 12.16 9.92 -0.48
CA LEU A 103 10.84 10.12 0.10
C LEU A 103 10.07 11.26 -0.58
N ALA A 104 10.72 12.43 -0.71
CA ALA A 104 10.10 13.61 -1.31
C ALA A 104 9.81 13.44 -2.80
N ASP A 105 10.73 12.81 -3.54
CA ASP A 105 10.70 12.79 -4.99
C ASP A 105 10.02 11.51 -5.55
N PHE A 106 10.01 10.37 -4.81
CA PHE A 106 9.29 9.16 -5.23
C PHE A 106 7.84 9.18 -4.76
N LEU A 107 7.61 9.37 -3.45
CA LEU A 107 6.29 9.25 -2.86
C LEU A 107 5.55 10.58 -2.72
N HIS A 108 6.25 11.70 -2.91
CA HIS A 108 5.71 13.05 -2.66
C HIS A 108 5.13 13.22 -1.26
N VAL A 109 5.81 12.67 -0.27
CA VAL A 109 5.46 12.80 1.15
C VAL A 109 6.54 13.60 1.90
N PRO A 110 6.24 14.15 3.10
CA PRO A 110 7.26 14.79 3.93
C PRO A 110 8.47 13.89 4.17
N ALA A 111 9.65 14.44 3.98
CA ALA A 111 10.94 13.74 4.16
C ALA A 111 11.32 13.71 5.65
N ALA A 112 10.48 13.09 6.46
CA ALA A 112 10.68 12.92 7.89
C ALA A 112 9.99 11.63 8.37
N PRO A 113 10.54 10.93 9.37
CA PRO A 113 9.85 9.82 10.02
C PRO A 113 8.70 10.32 10.91
N ALA A 114 7.90 9.39 11.45
CA ALA A 114 6.96 9.72 12.52
C ALA A 114 7.71 10.40 13.69
N SER A 115 7.16 11.51 14.16
CA SER A 115 7.73 12.24 15.30
C SER A 115 7.46 11.50 16.61
N GLU A 116 8.32 11.71 17.61
CA GLU A 116 8.08 11.15 18.95
C GLU A 116 6.75 11.60 19.53
N ALA A 117 6.33 12.85 19.28
CA ALA A 117 5.04 13.37 19.73
C ALA A 117 3.85 12.60 19.13
N GLU A 118 3.93 12.19 17.85
CA GLU A 118 2.91 11.37 17.20
C GLU A 118 2.89 9.95 17.77
N LEU A 119 4.06 9.36 17.99
CA LEU A 119 4.17 8.02 18.59
C LEU A 119 3.66 8.02 20.04
N ASP A 120 3.98 9.07 20.82
CA ASP A 120 3.47 9.23 22.17
C ASP A 120 1.94 9.41 22.20
N ALA A 121 1.37 10.11 21.23
CA ALA A 121 -0.08 10.21 21.12
C ALA A 121 -0.71 8.82 20.93
N LEU A 122 -0.18 8.02 20.01
CA LEU A 122 -0.66 6.66 19.77
C LEU A 122 -0.49 5.74 21.01
N ARG A 123 0.64 5.87 21.73
CA ARG A 123 0.84 5.13 23.00
C ARG A 123 -0.19 5.52 24.05
N ARG A 124 -0.52 6.81 24.17
CA ARG A 124 -1.56 7.28 25.13
C ARG A 124 -2.94 6.77 24.74
N ASP A 125 -3.29 6.80 23.45
CA ASP A 125 -4.58 6.32 22.96
C ASP A 125 -4.72 4.81 23.20
N LEU A 126 -3.67 4.03 22.88
CA LEU A 126 -3.61 2.59 23.17
C LEU A 126 -3.79 2.31 24.68
N ARG A 127 -3.04 3.03 25.54
CA ARG A 127 -3.15 2.87 26.99
C ARG A 127 -4.57 3.18 27.46
N THR A 128 -5.15 4.28 27.02
CA THR A 128 -6.51 4.69 27.42
C THR A 128 -7.53 3.62 27.05
N LEU A 129 -7.44 3.07 25.85
CA LEU A 129 -8.36 2.04 25.38
C LEU A 129 -8.18 0.73 26.15
N LEU A 130 -6.93 0.27 26.33
CA LEU A 130 -6.61 -0.96 27.07
C LEU A 130 -6.98 -0.85 28.55
N ASP A 131 -6.77 0.31 29.19
CA ASP A 131 -7.21 0.58 30.56
C ASP A 131 -8.74 0.49 30.67
N GLY A 132 -9.47 1.04 29.68
CA GLY A 132 -10.94 0.94 29.59
C GLY A 132 -11.42 -0.51 29.45
N MET A 133 -10.67 -1.35 28.75
CA MET A 133 -10.95 -2.79 28.58
C MET A 133 -10.55 -3.62 29.82
N GLY A 134 -9.93 -3.01 30.83
CA GLY A 134 -9.55 -3.68 32.08
C GLY A 134 -8.14 -4.24 32.10
N TYR A 135 -7.30 -4.02 31.08
CA TYR A 135 -5.88 -4.38 31.14
C TYR A 135 -5.13 -3.46 32.12
N ARG A 136 -4.09 -3.98 32.80
CA ARG A 136 -3.34 -3.25 33.85
C ARG A 136 -1.84 -3.43 33.65
N GLY A 137 -1.05 -2.54 34.22
CA GLY A 137 0.41 -2.56 34.19
C GLY A 137 1.00 -1.58 33.15
N GLU A 138 2.24 -1.80 32.78
CA GLU A 138 2.89 -1.01 31.73
C GLU A 138 2.27 -1.30 30.35
N LEU A 139 2.35 -0.34 29.42
CA LEU A 139 1.72 -0.46 28.09
C LEU A 139 2.17 -1.72 27.35
N SER A 140 3.44 -2.08 27.43
CA SER A 140 3.97 -3.31 26.81
C SER A 140 3.31 -4.57 27.40
N GLN A 141 3.07 -4.60 28.72
CA GLN A 141 2.39 -5.71 29.39
C GLN A 141 0.91 -5.76 29.01
N GLN A 142 0.24 -4.61 28.93
CA GLN A 142 -1.15 -4.53 28.48
C GLN A 142 -1.30 -5.03 27.04
N CYS A 143 -0.43 -4.58 26.13
CA CYS A 143 -0.42 -5.02 24.75
C CYS A 143 -0.14 -6.52 24.61
N ALA A 144 0.81 -7.06 25.37
CA ALA A 144 1.12 -8.50 25.37
C ALA A 144 -0.07 -9.33 25.88
N ALA A 145 -0.74 -8.89 26.95
CA ALA A 145 -1.91 -9.58 27.48
C ALA A 145 -3.10 -9.51 26.51
N TRP A 146 -3.29 -8.37 25.82
CA TRP A 146 -4.28 -8.20 24.78
C TRP A 146 -3.99 -9.11 23.58
N GLU A 147 -2.76 -9.14 23.12
CA GLU A 147 -2.32 -9.97 21.99
C GLU A 147 -2.55 -11.45 22.27
N GLU A 148 -2.15 -11.94 23.47
CA GLU A 148 -2.34 -13.34 23.86
C GLU A 148 -3.83 -13.72 23.96
N ARG A 149 -4.68 -12.82 24.49
CA ARG A 149 -6.13 -13.06 24.55
C ARG A 149 -6.77 -13.19 23.15
N ASN A 150 -6.29 -12.41 22.19
CA ASN A 150 -6.85 -12.35 20.82
C ASN A 150 -6.11 -13.24 19.83
N ARG A 151 -5.06 -13.94 20.29
CA ARG A 151 -4.21 -14.77 19.45
C ARG A 151 -5.02 -15.88 18.79
N VAL A 152 -4.79 -16.07 17.49
CA VAL A 152 -5.30 -17.22 16.74
C VAL A 152 -4.20 -18.29 16.70
N PRO A 153 -4.50 -19.56 17.06
CA PRO A 153 -3.54 -20.65 16.93
C PRO A 153 -3.01 -20.73 15.49
N PRO A 154 -1.71 -20.95 15.28
CA PRO A 154 -1.11 -20.95 13.95
C PRO A 154 -1.78 -21.91 12.94
N GLU A 155 -2.25 -23.05 13.41
CA GLU A 155 -2.97 -24.05 12.63
C GLU A 155 -4.33 -23.57 12.13
N ASP A 156 -4.98 -22.67 12.86
CA ASP A 156 -6.31 -22.14 12.54
C ASP A 156 -6.25 -20.87 11.67
N VAL A 157 -5.10 -20.19 11.65
CA VAL A 157 -4.93 -18.89 10.98
C VAL A 157 -5.38 -18.89 9.51
N PRO A 158 -5.03 -19.88 8.67
CA PRO A 158 -5.47 -19.86 7.26
C PRO A 158 -6.98 -20.02 7.12
N GLY A 159 -7.61 -20.86 7.95
CA GLY A 159 -9.05 -21.08 7.95
C GLY A 159 -9.83 -19.83 8.42
N VAL A 160 -9.35 -19.19 9.48
CA VAL A 160 -9.94 -17.95 10.00
C VAL A 160 -9.85 -16.84 8.95
N LEU A 161 -8.67 -16.65 8.32
CA LEU A 161 -8.52 -15.64 7.27
C LEU A 161 -9.43 -15.94 6.08
N ALA A 162 -9.57 -17.20 5.65
CA ALA A 162 -10.47 -17.57 4.56
C ALA A 162 -11.92 -17.19 4.86
N SER A 163 -12.40 -17.46 6.09
CA SER A 163 -13.75 -17.08 6.51
C SER A 163 -13.95 -15.57 6.56
N LEU A 164 -12.94 -14.81 7.01
CA LEU A 164 -12.99 -13.35 7.03
C LEU A 164 -12.96 -12.74 5.62
N LEU A 165 -12.29 -13.38 4.66
CA LEU A 165 -12.33 -12.97 3.24
C LEU A 165 -13.72 -13.11 2.64
N GLU A 166 -14.45 -14.18 2.96
CA GLU A 166 -15.82 -14.37 2.52
C GLU A 166 -16.74 -13.27 3.11
N GLU A 167 -16.60 -12.98 4.40
CA GLU A 167 -17.36 -11.90 5.05
C GLU A 167 -17.00 -10.51 4.47
N ALA A 168 -15.72 -10.26 4.23
CA ALA A 168 -15.26 -9.01 3.61
C ALA A 168 -15.84 -8.81 2.21
N TRP A 169 -15.94 -9.88 1.42
CA TRP A 169 -16.60 -9.87 0.12
C TRP A 169 -18.06 -9.48 0.24
N ASP A 170 -18.83 -10.16 1.10
CA ASP A 170 -20.26 -9.88 1.30
C ASP A 170 -20.49 -8.43 1.72
N ARG A 171 -19.73 -7.95 2.70
CA ARG A 171 -19.82 -6.56 3.18
C ARG A 171 -19.47 -5.54 2.10
N THR A 172 -18.49 -5.85 1.25
CA THR A 172 -18.10 -4.97 0.14
C THR A 172 -19.22 -4.83 -0.89
N GLU A 173 -19.86 -5.94 -1.27
CA GLU A 173 -20.99 -5.92 -2.20
C GLU A 173 -22.26 -5.27 -1.61
N GLU A 174 -22.48 -5.44 -0.31
CA GLU A 174 -23.62 -4.83 0.38
C GLU A 174 -23.47 -3.32 0.57
N ARG A 175 -22.24 -2.83 0.87
CA ARG A 175 -22.06 -1.46 1.39
C ARG A 175 -21.33 -0.51 0.44
N LEU A 176 -20.53 -1.01 -0.47
CA LEU A 176 -19.63 -0.16 -1.25
C LEU A 176 -19.84 -0.28 -2.75
N VAL A 177 -19.59 -1.44 -3.32
CA VAL A 177 -19.57 -1.64 -4.77
C VAL A 177 -19.74 -3.11 -5.11
N ARG A 178 -20.48 -3.41 -6.17
CA ARG A 178 -20.51 -4.76 -6.73
C ARG A 178 -19.14 -5.11 -7.30
N ILE A 179 -18.59 -6.23 -6.87
CA ILE A 179 -17.31 -6.73 -7.36
C ILE A 179 -17.53 -7.33 -8.76
N PRO A 180 -16.78 -6.87 -9.79
CA PRO A 180 -16.99 -7.32 -11.17
C PRO A 180 -16.32 -8.69 -11.43
N ALA A 181 -16.63 -9.67 -10.57
CA ALA A 181 -16.12 -11.04 -10.62
C ALA A 181 -17.10 -11.99 -9.97
N PRO A 182 -17.17 -13.27 -10.40
CA PRO A 182 -17.88 -14.28 -9.65
C PRO A 182 -17.13 -14.59 -8.35
N ARG A 183 -17.83 -15.02 -7.31
CA ARG A 183 -17.23 -15.36 -6.01
C ARG A 183 -16.14 -16.46 -6.12
N SER A 184 -16.27 -17.38 -7.06
CA SER A 184 -15.26 -18.40 -7.36
C SER A 184 -13.91 -17.85 -7.84
N ASP A 185 -13.85 -16.56 -8.22
CA ASP A 185 -12.62 -15.85 -8.58
C ASP A 185 -11.93 -15.21 -7.34
N GLY A 186 -12.50 -15.40 -6.15
CA GLY A 186 -11.95 -14.89 -4.89
C GLY A 186 -10.59 -15.48 -4.53
N MET A 187 -9.93 -14.84 -3.57
CA MET A 187 -8.57 -15.18 -3.16
C MET A 187 -8.53 -16.41 -2.25
N ARG A 188 -7.55 -17.28 -2.46
CA ARG A 188 -7.23 -18.41 -1.58
C ARG A 188 -6.12 -18.00 -0.61
N VAL A 189 -6.10 -18.58 0.57
CA VAL A 189 -5.05 -18.31 1.56
C VAL A 189 -3.93 -19.35 1.43
N ARG A 190 -2.68 -18.88 1.41
CA ARG A 190 -1.46 -19.70 1.45
C ARG A 190 -0.56 -19.23 2.59
N ALA A 191 -0.34 -20.07 3.59
CA ALA A 191 0.61 -19.79 4.65
C ALA A 191 2.05 -19.85 4.10
N VAL A 192 2.87 -18.89 4.51
CA VAL A 192 4.31 -18.81 4.21
C VAL A 192 5.08 -18.46 5.48
N SER A 193 6.40 -18.69 5.48
CA SER A 193 7.31 -18.26 6.54
C SER A 193 8.56 -17.63 5.94
N GLY A 194 9.33 -16.89 6.76
CA GLY A 194 10.55 -16.19 6.32
C GLY A 194 10.32 -15.03 5.35
N ALA A 195 9.07 -14.58 5.18
CA ALA A 195 8.74 -13.52 4.26
C ALA A 195 9.08 -12.12 4.84
N ALA A 196 9.31 -11.14 3.95
CA ALA A 196 9.53 -9.74 4.33
C ALA A 196 8.22 -8.93 4.46
N PHE A 197 7.07 -9.59 4.42
CA PHE A 197 5.72 -9.00 4.51
C PHE A 197 4.87 -9.76 5.53
N ASN A 198 3.82 -9.13 6.04
CA ASN A 198 2.81 -9.81 6.87
C ASN A 198 1.85 -10.63 6.01
N ALA A 199 1.32 -10.00 4.96
CA ALA A 199 0.55 -10.66 3.91
C ALA A 199 0.89 -10.02 2.56
N ARG A 200 0.50 -10.68 1.48
CA ARG A 200 0.65 -10.17 0.11
C ARG A 200 -0.47 -10.70 -0.77
N CYS A 201 -1.13 -9.79 -1.49
CA CYS A 201 -2.08 -10.13 -2.54
C CYS A 201 -1.33 -10.54 -3.82
N ASP A 202 -1.17 -11.83 -4.05
CA ASP A 202 -0.81 -12.36 -5.37
C ASP A 202 -2.07 -12.41 -6.25
N TYR A 203 -2.38 -11.27 -6.86
CA TYR A 203 -3.61 -11.12 -7.66
C TYR A 203 -3.68 -12.10 -8.82
N LEU A 204 -2.59 -12.28 -9.56
CA LEU A 204 -2.55 -13.18 -10.72
C LEU A 204 -2.64 -14.66 -10.32
N GLY A 205 -2.00 -15.03 -9.21
CA GLY A 205 -2.07 -16.38 -8.63
C GLY A 205 -3.35 -16.64 -7.84
N ARG A 206 -4.23 -15.65 -7.69
CA ARG A 206 -5.45 -15.74 -6.85
C ARG A 206 -5.15 -16.22 -5.44
N THR A 207 -4.10 -15.68 -4.84
CA THR A 207 -3.63 -16.17 -3.54
C THR A 207 -3.26 -14.99 -2.64
N ILE A 208 -3.71 -15.04 -1.38
CA ILE A 208 -3.15 -14.22 -0.32
C ILE A 208 -2.09 -15.06 0.38
N GLU A 209 -0.83 -14.63 0.23
CA GLU A 209 0.29 -15.21 0.96
C GLU A 209 0.31 -14.59 2.36
N LEU A 210 0.15 -15.41 3.38
CA LEU A 210 0.10 -14.99 4.77
C LEU A 210 1.35 -15.48 5.51
N ASN A 211 2.18 -14.54 5.99
CA ASN A 211 3.33 -14.86 6.82
C ASN A 211 2.86 -15.25 8.23
N THR A 212 3.20 -16.45 8.67
CA THR A 212 2.82 -17.00 9.97
C THR A 212 3.91 -16.86 11.04
N ASP A 213 5.05 -16.22 10.74
CA ASP A 213 6.11 -15.97 11.73
C ASP A 213 5.68 -14.98 12.83
N PRO A 214 4.97 -13.86 12.53
CA PRO A 214 4.44 -12.97 13.55
C PRO A 214 3.29 -13.60 14.31
N THR A 215 3.12 -13.23 15.59
CA THR A 215 1.86 -13.50 16.30
C THR A 215 0.71 -12.79 15.61
N LEU A 216 -0.34 -13.55 15.26
CA LEU A 216 -1.53 -13.04 14.59
C LEU A 216 -2.74 -13.10 15.52
N THR A 217 -3.44 -11.99 15.62
CA THR A 217 -4.69 -11.87 16.38
C THR A 217 -5.90 -11.90 15.43
N LEU A 218 -7.08 -12.22 15.95
CA LEU A 218 -8.30 -12.18 15.15
C LEU A 218 -8.56 -10.79 14.53
N PRO A 219 -8.41 -9.65 15.25
CA PRO A 219 -8.54 -8.33 14.63
C PRO A 219 -7.45 -8.04 13.58
N ALA A 220 -6.24 -8.58 13.74
CA ALA A 220 -5.19 -8.47 12.72
C ALA A 220 -5.56 -9.23 11.44
N LEU A 221 -6.11 -10.45 11.56
CA LEU A 221 -6.58 -11.23 10.41
C LEU A 221 -7.76 -10.56 9.72
N LYS A 222 -8.69 -9.94 10.48
CA LYS A 222 -9.78 -9.14 9.95
C LYS A 222 -9.27 -7.97 9.12
N HIS A 223 -8.28 -7.22 9.64
CA HIS A 223 -7.62 -6.16 8.89
C HIS A 223 -6.96 -6.68 7.61
N LEU A 224 -6.23 -7.81 7.67
CA LEU A 224 -5.56 -8.40 6.50
C LEU A 224 -6.57 -8.90 5.46
N ALA A 225 -7.71 -9.47 5.86
CA ALA A 225 -8.78 -9.87 4.94
C ALA A 225 -9.32 -8.68 4.14
N VAL A 226 -9.45 -7.54 4.80
CA VAL A 226 -9.91 -6.30 4.17
C VAL A 226 -8.82 -5.67 3.31
N HIS A 227 -7.59 -5.62 3.80
CA HIS A 227 -6.45 -4.99 3.14
C HIS A 227 -6.05 -5.72 1.85
N GLU A 228 -5.80 -7.04 1.93
CA GLU A 228 -5.38 -7.84 0.78
C GLU A 228 -6.55 -8.26 -0.11
N GLY A 229 -7.74 -8.41 0.48
CA GLY A 229 -8.97 -8.85 -0.17
C GLY A 229 -9.90 -7.71 -0.53
N CYS A 230 -11.04 -7.64 0.17
CA CYS A 230 -12.17 -6.76 -0.14
C CYS A 230 -12.46 -5.79 1.01
N PRO A 231 -12.52 -4.47 0.74
CA PRO A 231 -12.43 -3.76 -0.53
C PRO A 231 -10.99 -3.38 -0.95
N GLY A 232 -9.95 -3.93 -0.32
CA GLY A 232 -8.55 -3.57 -0.52
C GLY A 232 -7.98 -3.98 -1.89
N HIS A 233 -6.78 -4.55 -1.87
CA HIS A 233 -5.98 -4.76 -3.09
C HIS A 233 -6.67 -5.60 -4.16
N TYR A 234 -7.34 -6.69 -3.78
CA TYR A 234 -8.05 -7.52 -4.77
C TYR A 234 -9.11 -6.70 -5.54
N VAL A 235 -9.93 -5.92 -4.84
CA VAL A 235 -10.97 -5.10 -5.48
C VAL A 235 -10.37 -3.96 -6.30
N GLN A 236 -9.27 -3.35 -5.83
CA GLN A 236 -8.54 -2.34 -6.61
C GLN A 236 -8.08 -2.92 -7.96
N PHE A 237 -7.42 -4.08 -7.94
CA PHE A 237 -6.97 -4.73 -9.17
C PHE A 237 -8.13 -5.13 -10.07
N LYS A 238 -9.18 -5.72 -9.48
CA LYS A 238 -10.33 -6.21 -10.26
C LYS A 238 -11.12 -5.12 -10.94
N LEU A 239 -11.33 -4.01 -10.28
CA LEU A 239 -11.98 -2.83 -10.87
C LEU A 239 -11.12 -2.21 -11.98
N ARG A 240 -9.81 -2.06 -11.75
CA ARG A 240 -8.88 -1.54 -12.76
C ARG A 240 -8.85 -2.38 -14.01
N GLU A 241 -8.67 -3.70 -13.86
CA GLU A 241 -8.68 -4.64 -14.99
C GLU A 241 -9.99 -4.58 -15.78
N THR A 242 -11.12 -4.53 -15.09
CA THR A 242 -12.44 -4.47 -15.72
C THR A 242 -12.65 -3.16 -16.47
N LEU A 243 -12.37 -2.03 -15.84
CA LEU A 243 -12.58 -0.71 -16.45
C LEU A 243 -11.62 -0.45 -17.64
N GLU A 244 -10.40 -0.98 -17.57
CA GLU A 244 -9.48 -0.90 -18.73
C GLU A 244 -10.01 -1.73 -19.91
N ARG A 245 -10.46 -2.96 -19.64
CA ARG A 245 -11.04 -3.83 -20.67
C ARG A 245 -12.30 -3.22 -21.31
N GLU A 246 -13.08 -2.46 -20.56
CA GLU A 246 -14.24 -1.71 -21.03
C GLU A 246 -13.86 -0.40 -21.74
N GLY A 247 -12.59 -0.03 -21.81
CA GLY A 247 -12.12 1.23 -22.37
C GLY A 247 -12.48 2.47 -21.53
N SER A 248 -12.82 2.27 -20.26
CA SER A 248 -13.23 3.33 -19.32
C SER A 248 -12.08 3.82 -18.42
N ALA A 249 -10.98 3.08 -18.34
CA ALA A 249 -9.76 3.45 -17.63
C ALA A 249 -8.54 3.43 -18.58
N PRO A 250 -7.51 4.26 -18.29
CA PRO A 250 -6.29 4.28 -19.10
C PRO A 250 -5.43 3.05 -18.81
N ALA A 251 -4.61 2.59 -19.76
CA ALA A 251 -3.87 1.33 -19.68
C ALA A 251 -2.88 1.24 -18.51
N ASP A 252 -2.35 2.37 -18.03
CA ASP A 252 -1.43 2.39 -16.88
C ASP A 252 -2.03 1.85 -15.58
N VAL A 253 -3.36 1.75 -15.47
CA VAL A 253 -4.02 1.12 -14.30
C VAL A 253 -3.70 -0.38 -14.17
N LEU A 254 -3.25 -1.02 -15.26
CA LEU A 254 -2.85 -2.43 -15.26
C LEU A 254 -1.51 -2.67 -14.56
N LEU A 255 -0.74 -1.60 -14.26
CA LEU A 255 0.56 -1.71 -13.64
C LEU A 255 0.57 -1.06 -12.25
N SER A 256 0.98 -1.82 -11.25
CA SER A 256 1.30 -1.28 -9.92
C SER A 256 2.82 -1.26 -9.74
N VAL A 257 3.38 -0.06 -9.59
CA VAL A 257 4.81 0.16 -9.43
C VAL A 257 5.07 0.70 -8.03
N VAL A 258 6.07 0.14 -7.34
CA VAL A 258 6.54 0.67 -6.05
C VAL A 258 7.27 2.01 -6.24
N ASP A 259 7.45 2.73 -5.15
CA ASP A 259 8.23 3.97 -5.12
C ASP A 259 7.73 5.04 -6.09
N THR A 260 6.41 5.14 -6.23
CA THR A 260 5.75 6.16 -7.03
C THR A 260 4.74 6.97 -6.24
N ALA A 261 4.28 8.07 -6.81
CA ALA A 261 3.26 8.94 -6.25
C ALA A 261 1.94 8.21 -5.91
N SER A 262 1.69 7.03 -6.51
CA SER A 262 0.48 6.25 -6.24
C SER A 262 0.59 5.34 -5.02
N SER A 263 1.78 5.06 -4.52
CA SER A 263 1.99 4.05 -3.48
C SER A 263 1.23 4.36 -2.19
N SER A 264 1.24 5.62 -1.72
CA SER A 264 0.51 6.00 -0.51
C SER A 264 -1.01 5.84 -0.65
N VAL A 265 -1.57 6.21 -1.80
CA VAL A 265 -3.02 6.08 -2.03
C VAL A 265 -3.40 4.61 -2.18
N PHE A 266 -2.58 3.83 -2.86
CA PHE A 266 -2.80 2.40 -3.05
C PHE A 266 -2.91 1.64 -1.72
N GLU A 267 -1.95 1.87 -0.82
CA GLU A 267 -1.96 1.31 0.54
C GLU A 267 -3.08 1.92 1.40
N GLY A 268 -3.30 3.24 1.28
CA GLY A 268 -4.31 3.94 2.06
C GLY A 268 -5.75 3.50 1.76
N ILE A 269 -6.04 3.07 0.53
CA ILE A 269 -7.33 2.45 0.18
C ILE A 269 -7.53 1.15 0.97
N ALA A 270 -6.50 0.31 0.99
CA ALA A 270 -6.53 -0.96 1.68
C ALA A 270 -6.64 -0.79 3.21
N ASP A 271 -5.87 0.14 3.79
CA ASP A 271 -5.89 0.43 5.21
C ASP A 271 -7.21 1.07 5.68
N ALA A 272 -7.85 1.90 4.85
CA ALA A 272 -9.14 2.51 5.15
C ALA A 272 -10.34 1.54 4.99
N GLY A 273 -10.12 0.34 4.49
CA GLY A 273 -11.19 -0.59 4.12
C GLY A 273 -12.11 -0.98 5.27
N LEU A 274 -11.59 -1.20 6.50
CA LEU A 274 -12.44 -1.48 7.66
C LEU A 274 -13.39 -0.32 8.00
N GLU A 275 -12.93 0.92 7.87
CA GLU A 275 -13.77 2.10 8.06
C GLU A 275 -14.80 2.24 6.94
N MET A 276 -14.40 2.00 5.68
CA MET A 276 -15.31 2.02 4.53
C MET A 276 -16.43 0.99 4.67
N LEU A 277 -16.12 -0.19 5.19
CA LEU A 277 -17.09 -1.26 5.45
C LEU A 277 -17.90 -1.04 6.72
N GLU A 278 -17.61 0.00 7.53
CA GLU A 278 -18.19 0.19 8.85
C GLU A 278 -18.03 -1.08 9.72
N TRP A 279 -16.85 -1.72 9.63
CA TRP A 279 -16.55 -3.01 10.27
C TRP A 279 -15.55 -2.89 11.42
N ILE A 280 -15.50 -1.74 12.08
CA ILE A 280 -14.82 -1.52 13.35
C ILE A 280 -15.89 -1.56 14.43
N ASP A 281 -16.26 -2.76 14.87
CA ASP A 281 -17.44 -3.01 15.72
C ASP A 281 -17.08 -3.45 17.16
N SER A 282 -15.76 -3.54 17.46
CA SER A 282 -15.27 -3.89 18.81
C SER A 282 -14.12 -2.98 19.25
N ASP A 283 -13.85 -2.98 20.57
CA ASP A 283 -12.66 -2.31 21.12
C ASP A 283 -11.37 -3.05 20.71
N ASP A 284 -11.43 -4.36 20.48
CA ASP A 284 -10.30 -5.13 19.96
C ASP A 284 -9.92 -4.68 18.53
N ASP A 285 -10.90 -4.37 17.66
CA ASP A 285 -10.64 -3.79 16.34
C ASP A 285 -10.01 -2.40 16.45
N ARG A 286 -10.45 -1.58 17.41
CA ARG A 286 -9.87 -0.25 17.65
C ARG A 286 -8.43 -0.33 18.15
N VAL A 287 -8.13 -1.28 19.06
CA VAL A 287 -6.75 -1.55 19.51
C VAL A 287 -5.91 -1.94 18.31
N GLN A 288 -6.38 -2.85 17.46
CA GLN A 288 -5.63 -3.27 16.28
C GLN A 288 -5.36 -2.13 15.30
N ALA A 289 -6.33 -1.25 15.06
CA ALA A 289 -6.15 -0.07 14.21
C ALA A 289 -5.04 0.85 14.76
N LEU A 290 -5.03 1.12 16.06
CA LEU A 290 -3.97 1.89 16.72
C LEU A 290 -2.61 1.18 16.65
N VAL A 291 -2.58 -0.15 16.85
CA VAL A 291 -1.36 -0.97 16.71
C VAL A 291 -0.80 -0.89 15.30
N ASN A 292 -1.63 -1.02 14.27
CA ASN A 292 -1.18 -0.93 12.88
C ASN A 292 -0.57 0.44 12.59
N ARG A 293 -1.23 1.51 13.02
CA ARG A 293 -0.73 2.88 12.87
C ARG A 293 0.58 3.11 13.62
N TYR A 294 0.68 2.63 14.85
CA TYR A 294 1.91 2.70 15.64
C TYR A 294 3.05 1.93 14.97
N ARG A 295 2.79 0.71 14.49
CA ARG A 295 3.76 -0.11 13.73
C ARG A 295 4.23 0.57 12.44
N ALA A 296 3.33 1.23 11.71
CA ALA A 296 3.72 2.03 10.55
C ALA A 296 4.66 3.18 10.96
N GLY A 297 4.34 3.89 12.06
CA GLY A 297 5.16 4.98 12.57
C GLY A 297 6.55 4.53 12.98
N ILE A 298 6.69 3.51 13.85
CA ILE A 298 8.02 3.00 14.26
C ILE A 298 8.78 2.38 13.08
N GLY A 299 8.08 1.86 12.07
CA GLY A 299 8.68 1.40 10.83
C GLY A 299 9.36 2.53 10.07
N THR A 300 8.74 3.73 9.98
CA THR A 300 9.39 4.89 9.35
C THR A 300 10.63 5.35 10.13
N VAL A 301 10.58 5.32 11.48
CA VAL A 301 11.74 5.66 12.31
C VAL A 301 12.87 4.67 12.12
N ALA A 302 12.58 3.36 12.08
CA ALA A 302 13.60 2.33 11.84
C ALA A 302 14.27 2.49 10.48
N ALA A 303 13.49 2.70 9.41
CA ALA A 303 14.03 2.92 8.07
C ALA A 303 14.85 4.23 7.98
N TRP A 304 14.42 5.28 8.69
CA TRP A 304 15.18 6.53 8.78
C TRP A 304 16.52 6.33 9.47
N LYS A 305 16.55 5.64 10.60
CA LYS A 305 17.79 5.30 11.32
C LYS A 305 18.77 4.54 10.44
N LEU A 306 18.27 3.54 9.69
CA LEU A 306 19.08 2.71 8.83
C LEU A 306 19.63 3.49 7.62
N HIS A 307 18.80 4.22 6.89
CA HIS A 307 19.16 4.78 5.57
C HIS A 307 19.54 6.26 5.60
N ALA A 308 18.93 7.07 6.47
CA ALA A 308 19.24 8.50 6.56
C ALA A 308 20.33 8.78 7.61
N ALA A 309 20.23 8.16 8.80
CA ALA A 309 21.21 8.32 9.86
C ALA A 309 22.42 7.37 9.74
N GLY A 310 22.31 6.31 8.93
CA GLY A 310 23.41 5.34 8.72
C GLY A 310 23.71 4.49 9.95
N GLU A 311 22.74 4.26 10.83
CA GLU A 311 22.91 3.40 12.00
C GLU A 311 23.09 1.93 11.59
N PRO A 312 23.90 1.14 12.30
CA PRO A 312 24.07 -0.28 12.04
C PRO A 312 22.75 -1.05 12.13
N GLU A 313 22.57 -2.04 11.25
CA GLU A 313 21.33 -2.81 11.14
C GLU A 313 20.94 -3.52 12.45
N ASP A 314 21.91 -4.07 13.17
CA ASP A 314 21.73 -4.70 14.48
C ASP A 314 21.24 -3.70 15.54
N ALA A 315 21.80 -2.49 15.56
CA ALA A 315 21.36 -1.43 16.46
C ALA A 315 19.93 -0.98 16.16
N VAL A 316 19.56 -0.87 14.87
CA VAL A 316 18.17 -0.56 14.45
C VAL A 316 17.22 -1.70 14.83
N ALA A 317 17.63 -2.95 14.65
CA ALA A 317 16.84 -4.12 15.05
C ALA A 317 16.60 -4.15 16.57
N ASP A 318 17.64 -3.85 17.37
CA ASP A 318 17.52 -3.78 18.85
C ASP A 318 16.57 -2.64 19.26
N TRP A 319 16.72 -1.47 18.65
CA TRP A 319 15.79 -0.37 18.88
C TRP A 319 14.35 -0.76 18.53
N LEU A 320 14.13 -1.40 17.38
CA LEU A 320 12.79 -1.80 16.94
C LEU A 320 12.17 -2.86 17.86
N ARG A 321 12.97 -3.80 18.39
CA ARG A 321 12.51 -4.76 19.42
C ARG A 321 12.03 -4.05 20.70
N GLY A 322 12.76 -3.02 21.12
CA GLY A 322 12.36 -2.22 22.29
C GLY A 322 11.12 -1.35 22.04
N ALA A 323 10.90 -0.91 20.80
CA ALA A 323 9.76 -0.08 20.44
C ALA A 323 8.49 -0.91 20.12
N ALA A 324 8.62 -2.16 19.67
CA ALA A 324 7.50 -3.00 19.29
C ALA A 324 6.64 -3.38 20.50
N LEU A 325 5.34 -3.12 20.40
CA LEU A 325 4.37 -3.44 21.46
C LEU A 325 3.69 -4.80 21.26
N THR A 326 3.68 -5.31 20.03
CA THR A 326 2.98 -6.55 19.63
C THR A 326 3.71 -7.23 18.46
N GLY A 327 3.38 -8.51 18.17
CA GLY A 327 3.89 -9.28 17.03
C GLY A 327 5.18 -10.05 17.28
N GLY A 328 5.81 -9.82 18.41
CA GLY A 328 7.00 -10.55 18.86
C GLY A 328 8.20 -10.39 17.90
N ALA A 329 9.17 -11.31 18.02
CA ALA A 329 10.38 -11.31 17.19
C ALA A 329 10.08 -11.49 15.69
N GLY A 330 9.08 -12.31 15.34
CA GLY A 330 8.73 -12.57 13.94
C GLY A 330 8.29 -11.30 13.20
N TRP A 331 7.59 -10.38 13.87
CA TRP A 331 7.23 -9.11 13.27
C TRP A 331 8.46 -8.20 13.09
N VAL A 332 9.37 -8.16 14.06
CA VAL A 332 10.61 -7.35 13.96
C VAL A 332 11.49 -7.84 12.83
N ASP A 333 11.72 -9.15 12.74
CA ASP A 333 12.54 -9.76 11.69
C ASP A 333 11.96 -9.52 10.29
N ASN A 334 10.64 -9.65 10.16
CA ASN A 334 9.91 -9.30 8.94
C ASN A 334 10.13 -7.81 8.57
N ARG A 335 9.94 -6.91 9.53
CA ARG A 335 10.08 -5.48 9.30
C ARG A 335 11.52 -5.10 8.92
N MET A 336 12.52 -5.69 9.55
CA MET A 336 13.92 -5.46 9.21
C MET A 336 14.23 -5.93 7.80
N ARG A 337 13.81 -7.13 7.38
CA ARG A 337 13.97 -7.61 5.99
C ARG A 337 13.33 -6.66 4.98
N PHE A 338 12.15 -6.10 5.31
CA PHE A 338 11.45 -5.17 4.42
C PHE A 338 12.24 -3.87 4.24
N ILE A 339 12.64 -3.23 5.34
CA ILE A 339 13.33 -1.93 5.28
C ILE A 339 14.81 -2.04 4.89
N ALA A 340 15.45 -3.19 5.01
CA ALA A 340 16.83 -3.39 4.57
C ALA A 340 16.99 -3.37 3.04
N ALA A 341 15.91 -3.67 2.29
CA ALA A 341 15.93 -3.63 0.83
C ALA A 341 15.86 -2.18 0.31
N PRO A 342 16.93 -1.61 -0.30
CA PRO A 342 16.97 -0.19 -0.67
C PRO A 342 15.84 0.25 -1.61
N ALA A 343 15.46 -0.62 -2.55
CA ALA A 343 14.37 -0.34 -3.49
C ALA A 343 12.95 -0.44 -2.86
N ARG A 344 12.85 -0.78 -1.56
CA ARG A 344 11.58 -0.93 -0.85
C ARG A 344 11.50 -0.13 0.45
N ALA A 345 12.66 0.39 0.90
CA ALA A 345 12.75 1.07 2.19
C ALA A 345 11.81 2.27 2.31
N VAL A 346 11.66 3.05 1.24
CA VAL A 346 10.78 4.22 1.22
C VAL A 346 9.29 3.84 1.26
N LEU A 347 8.92 2.65 0.80
CA LEU A 347 7.52 2.21 0.74
C LEU A 347 6.85 2.15 2.13
N ILE A 348 7.63 2.03 3.22
CA ILE A 348 7.09 2.05 4.58
C ILE A 348 6.33 3.35 4.90
N TRP A 349 6.68 4.47 4.25
CA TRP A 349 5.95 5.74 4.39
C TRP A 349 4.56 5.69 3.76
N SER A 350 4.31 4.79 2.81
CA SER A 350 2.98 4.61 2.20
C SER A 350 1.95 4.13 3.22
N TYR A 351 2.33 3.25 4.15
CA TYR A 351 1.47 2.82 5.27
C TYR A 351 1.24 3.94 6.31
N TRP A 352 2.23 4.81 6.51
CA TRP A 352 2.10 5.92 7.46
C TRP A 352 1.27 7.08 6.91
N TRP A 353 1.34 7.32 5.59
CA TRP A 353 0.68 8.46 4.95
C TRP A 353 -0.62 8.10 4.25
N GLY A 354 -0.80 6.86 3.79
CA GLY A 354 -1.94 6.46 2.96
C GLY A 354 -3.29 6.65 3.63
N GLU A 355 -3.45 6.15 4.84
CA GLU A 355 -4.66 6.31 5.62
C GLU A 355 -4.99 7.79 5.87
N ARG A 356 -3.98 8.63 6.11
CA ARG A 356 -4.13 10.08 6.34
C ARG A 356 -4.66 10.84 5.12
N VAL A 357 -4.53 10.27 3.93
CA VAL A 357 -5.07 10.82 2.67
C VAL A 357 -6.45 10.27 2.38
N VAL A 358 -6.61 8.96 2.46
CA VAL A 358 -7.82 8.26 1.99
C VAL A 358 -8.97 8.36 3.00
N ALA A 359 -8.72 8.10 4.29
CA ALA A 359 -9.78 8.08 5.29
C ALA A 359 -10.48 9.45 5.47
N PRO A 360 -9.77 10.60 5.55
CA PRO A 360 -10.45 11.90 5.58
C PRO A 360 -11.26 12.19 4.30
N ALA A 361 -10.76 11.80 3.13
CA ALA A 361 -11.48 11.96 1.88
C ALA A 361 -12.79 11.14 1.90
N TRP A 362 -12.73 9.87 2.34
CA TRP A 362 -13.90 9.01 2.52
C TRP A 362 -14.95 9.63 3.45
N ARG A 363 -14.54 10.13 4.62
CA ARG A 363 -15.45 10.75 5.60
C ARG A 363 -16.16 11.98 5.05
N GLY A 364 -15.53 12.69 4.11
CA GLY A 364 -16.10 13.87 3.45
C GLY A 364 -17.10 13.54 2.32
N VAL A 365 -17.25 12.26 1.94
CA VAL A 365 -18.17 11.86 0.85
C VAL A 365 -19.58 11.61 1.39
N PRO A 366 -20.62 12.27 0.84
CA PRO A 366 -22.01 11.98 1.18
C PRO A 366 -22.35 10.50 0.91
N PRO A 367 -23.18 9.86 1.77
CA PRO A 367 -23.49 8.43 1.64
C PRO A 367 -23.98 8.02 0.24
N GLU A 368 -24.82 8.83 -0.39
CA GLU A 368 -25.37 8.60 -1.73
C GLU A 368 -24.34 8.69 -2.86
N ARG A 369 -23.13 9.17 -2.59
CA ARG A 369 -22.04 9.29 -3.56
C ARG A 369 -20.86 8.35 -3.26
N ARG A 370 -21.00 7.50 -2.25
CA ARG A 370 -19.91 6.58 -1.81
C ARG A 370 -19.56 5.57 -2.90
N GLU A 371 -20.53 5.01 -3.61
CA GLU A 371 -20.24 4.09 -4.72
C GLU A 371 -19.44 4.78 -5.84
N ASP A 372 -19.83 6.00 -6.21
CA ASP A 372 -19.11 6.79 -7.22
C ASP A 372 -17.68 7.09 -6.77
N PHE A 373 -17.49 7.40 -5.47
CA PHE A 373 -16.17 7.63 -4.91
C PHE A 373 -15.31 6.36 -4.92
N VAL A 374 -15.89 5.21 -4.56
CA VAL A 374 -15.18 3.92 -4.63
C VAL A 374 -14.76 3.62 -6.08
N ARG A 375 -15.65 3.80 -7.05
CA ARG A 375 -15.32 3.64 -8.48
C ARG A 375 -14.24 4.61 -8.95
N PHE A 376 -14.28 5.86 -8.46
CA PHE A 376 -13.22 6.84 -8.72
C PHE A 376 -11.90 6.40 -8.10
N LEU A 377 -11.90 6.03 -6.83
CA LEU A 377 -10.70 5.75 -6.05
C LEU A 377 -10.03 4.42 -6.46
N HIS A 378 -10.82 3.37 -6.67
CA HIS A 378 -10.32 2.03 -7.03
C HIS A 378 -10.10 1.85 -8.54
N GLY A 379 -10.90 2.52 -9.37
CA GLY A 379 -10.92 2.31 -10.82
C GLY A 379 -9.76 2.97 -11.60
N ARG A 380 -8.92 3.75 -10.93
CA ARG A 380 -7.78 4.43 -11.55
C ARG A 380 -6.65 4.66 -10.56
N MET A 381 -5.48 5.00 -11.06
CA MET A 381 -4.34 5.33 -10.21
C MET A 381 -4.45 6.77 -9.71
N HIS A 382 -4.02 7.02 -8.46
CA HIS A 382 -4.05 8.33 -7.82
C HIS A 382 -2.72 8.69 -7.16
N CYS A 383 -2.42 9.98 -7.07
CA CYS A 383 -1.49 10.53 -6.10
C CYS A 383 -2.26 11.21 -4.95
N ASN A 384 -1.56 11.60 -3.90
CA ASN A 384 -2.18 12.18 -2.70
C ASN A 384 -3.10 13.36 -3.03
N GLU A 385 -2.67 14.26 -3.93
CA GLU A 385 -3.45 15.45 -4.31
C GLU A 385 -4.68 15.11 -5.15
N SER A 386 -4.60 14.10 -6.02
CA SER A 386 -5.71 13.77 -6.93
C SER A 386 -6.91 13.13 -6.23
N VAL A 387 -6.71 12.52 -5.05
CA VAL A 387 -7.80 11.95 -4.23
C VAL A 387 -8.82 13.04 -3.85
N GLY A 388 -8.34 14.21 -3.46
CA GLY A 388 -9.19 15.36 -3.11
C GLY A 388 -9.90 16.03 -4.29
N MET A 389 -9.70 15.54 -5.52
CA MET A 389 -10.33 16.09 -6.73
C MET A 389 -11.64 15.40 -7.12
N PHE A 390 -12.08 14.42 -6.35
CA PHE A 390 -13.42 13.87 -6.53
C PHE A 390 -14.47 14.99 -6.44
N ARG A 391 -15.37 15.02 -7.39
CA ARG A 391 -16.51 15.96 -7.39
C ARG A 391 -17.78 15.16 -7.17
N PRO A 392 -18.44 15.37 -6.02
CA PRO A 392 -19.71 14.72 -5.70
C PRO A 392 -20.83 15.09 -6.67
#